data_b34a95a93f760bd749696111e2ef49f0
#
_entry.id   b34a95a93f760bd749696111e2ef49f0
#
_cell.length_a   1.000
_cell.length_b   1.000
_cell.length_c   1.000
_cell.angle_alpha   90.00
_cell.angle_beta   90.00
_cell.angle_gamma   90.00
#
_symmetry.space_group_name_H-M   'P 1'
#
loop_
_entity.id
_entity.type
_entity.pdbx_description
1 polymer ?
#
loop_
_entity_poly.entity_id
_entity_poly.type
_entity_poly.pdbx_seq_one_letter_code
_entity_poly.pdbx_strand_id
1 'polypeptide(L)'
;RQMCIRDRPDYDTVFICGSNVTARLGKQVYIRKEYHDRIQKMLHVIGGNEVTIAAFLDNVLTHHFTLFQDEIAESFKRHMESYNL
;
A
#
# COMPACT_ATOMS: atom_id res chain seq x y z
N ARG A 1 7.55 15.12 12.46
CA ARG A 1 7.48 14.08 11.50
C ARG A 1 7.07 12.76 12.10
N GLN A 2 6.18 12.12 11.45
CA GLN A 2 5.52 10.97 11.98
C GLN A 2 6.16 9.66 11.57
N MET A 3 6.29 8.74 12.50
CA MET A 3 6.86 7.44 12.22
C MET A 3 5.77 6.40 12.15
N CYS A 4 5.88 5.50 11.20
CA CYS A 4 4.99 4.37 11.10
C CYS A 4 5.38 3.32 12.13
N ILE A 5 4.48 3.00 13.02
CA ILE A 5 4.70 1.95 14.02
C ILE A 5 3.93 0.74 13.58
N ARG A 6 4.61 -0.20 12.99
CA ARG A 6 3.95 -1.32 12.33
C ARG A 6 3.55 -2.45 13.28
N ASP A 7 4.03 -2.42 14.50
CA ASP A 7 3.64 -3.43 15.47
C ASP A 7 2.30 -3.14 16.10
N ARG A 8 1.70 -1.97 15.78
CA ARG A 8 0.37 -1.65 16.27
C ARG A 8 -0.65 -2.01 15.20
N PRO A 9 -1.75 -2.66 15.59
CA PRO A 9 -2.77 -3.06 14.62
C PRO A 9 -3.69 -1.94 14.18
N ASP A 10 -3.43 -0.76 14.62
CA ASP A 10 -4.24 0.41 14.36
C ASP A 10 -4.20 0.77 12.87
N TYR A 11 -5.37 1.00 12.28
CA TYR A 11 -5.43 1.32 10.87
C TYR A 11 -4.63 2.57 10.54
N ASP A 12 -4.80 3.62 11.34
CA ASP A 12 -4.12 4.87 11.08
C ASP A 12 -2.61 4.72 11.12
N THR A 13 -2.14 3.94 12.07
CA THR A 13 -0.70 3.75 12.23
C THR A 13 -0.10 2.99 11.06
N VAL A 14 -0.84 2.03 10.52
CA VAL A 14 -0.34 1.19 9.44
C VAL A 14 -0.47 1.88 8.10
N PHE A 15 -1.60 2.50 7.84
CA PHE A 15 -1.91 2.98 6.49
C PHE A 15 -1.85 4.48 6.33
N ILE A 16 -2.11 5.23 7.39
CA ILE A 16 -2.15 6.69 7.31
C ILE A 16 -0.86 7.25 7.89
N CYS A 17 0.22 7.05 7.18
CA CYS A 17 1.49 7.59 7.62
C CYS A 17 2.34 7.87 6.38
N GLY A 18 3.32 8.73 6.56
CA GLY A 18 4.18 9.10 5.46
C GLY A 18 5.05 7.95 5.00
N SER A 19 5.51 8.03 3.79
CA SER A 19 6.41 7.04 3.24
C SER A 19 7.46 7.76 2.42
N ASN A 20 8.50 7.04 2.05
CA ASN A 20 9.60 7.63 1.29
C ASN A 20 9.39 7.61 -0.21
N VAL A 21 8.22 7.19 -0.63
CA VAL A 21 7.93 7.11 -2.06
C VAL A 21 7.75 8.49 -2.63
N THR A 22 8.44 8.75 -3.73
CA THR A 22 8.20 9.96 -4.50
C THR A 22 7.66 9.55 -5.86
N ALA A 23 6.79 10.39 -6.40
CA ALA A 23 6.15 10.08 -7.69
C ALA A 23 7.16 9.91 -8.80
N ARG A 24 8.26 10.64 -8.73
CA ARG A 24 9.30 10.58 -9.76
C ARG A 24 9.97 9.23 -9.85
N LEU A 25 10.11 8.55 -8.73
CA LEU A 25 10.83 7.30 -8.68
C LEU A 25 9.94 6.10 -8.88
N GLY A 26 8.64 6.30 -8.89
CA GLY A 26 7.71 5.21 -9.05
C GLY A 26 7.22 5.09 -10.48
N LYS A 27 6.42 4.07 -10.70
CA LYS A 27 5.74 3.87 -11.97
C LYS A 27 4.32 4.39 -11.87
N GLN A 28 3.78 4.81 -13.00
CA GLN A 28 2.42 5.32 -13.04
C GLN A 28 1.45 4.18 -13.29
N VAL A 29 0.36 4.18 -12.54
CA VAL A 29 -0.75 3.28 -12.79
C VAL A 29 -2.04 4.08 -12.64
N TYR A 30 -3.08 3.60 -13.30
CA TYR A 30 -4.39 4.23 -13.18
C TYR A 30 -5.21 3.49 -12.14
N ILE A 31 -5.90 4.24 -11.32
CA ILE A 31 -6.85 3.63 -10.39
C ILE A 31 -8.23 4.19 -10.71
N ARG A 32 -9.24 3.45 -10.31
CA ARG A 32 -10.60 3.86 -10.54
C ARG A 32 -10.88 5.19 -9.87
N LYS A 33 -11.63 6.04 -10.57
CA LYS A 33 -11.93 7.37 -10.06
C LYS A 33 -12.59 7.32 -8.69
N GLU A 34 -13.49 6.36 -8.50
CA GLU A 34 -14.20 6.22 -7.23
C GLU A 34 -13.24 5.93 -6.09
N TYR A 35 -12.26 5.10 -6.33
CA TYR A 35 -11.27 4.79 -5.29
C TYR A 35 -10.37 5.98 -5.04
N HIS A 36 -9.99 6.67 -6.10
CA HIS A 36 -9.15 7.85 -5.96
C HIS A 36 -9.84 8.91 -5.09
N ASP A 37 -11.10 9.18 -5.40
CA ASP A 37 -11.84 10.20 -4.68
C ASP A 37 -12.05 9.79 -3.22
N ARG A 38 -12.33 8.51 -3.01
CA ARG A 38 -12.54 8.01 -1.67
C ARG A 38 -11.28 8.10 -0.83
N ILE A 39 -10.16 7.74 -1.41
CA ILE A 39 -8.88 7.82 -0.71
C ILE A 39 -8.55 9.27 -0.40
N GLN A 40 -8.73 10.14 -1.36
CA GLN A 40 -8.42 11.54 -1.18
C GLN A 40 -9.24 12.15 -0.06
N LYS A 41 -10.52 11.84 -0.02
CA LYS A 41 -11.40 12.34 1.02
C LYS A 41 -11.00 11.80 2.38
N MET A 42 -10.67 10.52 2.43
CA MET A 42 -10.27 9.88 3.66
C MET A 42 -8.97 10.48 4.20
N LEU A 43 -7.99 10.70 3.33
CA LEU A 43 -6.73 11.27 3.74
C LEU A 43 -6.88 12.71 4.19
N HIS A 44 -7.80 13.43 3.58
CA HIS A 44 -8.04 14.81 3.98
C HIS A 44 -8.59 14.87 5.41
N VAL A 45 -9.49 13.98 5.74
CA VAL A 45 -10.12 13.99 7.05
C VAL A 45 -9.22 13.37 8.12
N ILE A 46 -8.67 12.20 7.81
CA ILE A 46 -7.89 11.45 8.80
C ILE A 46 -6.43 11.86 8.81
N GLY A 47 -5.87 12.04 7.64
CA GLY A 47 -4.44 12.33 7.51
C GLY A 47 -4.04 13.78 7.64
N GLY A 48 -5.02 14.68 7.72
CA GLY A 48 -4.74 16.09 7.91
C GLY A 48 -3.92 16.72 6.80
N ASN A 49 -4.03 16.20 5.58
CA ASN A 49 -3.31 16.70 4.40
C ASN A 49 -1.81 16.46 4.45
N GLU A 50 -1.35 15.62 5.36
CA GLU A 50 0.07 15.33 5.46
C GLU A 50 0.46 14.03 4.80
N VAL A 51 -0.52 13.26 4.36
CA VAL A 51 -0.28 11.97 3.75
C VAL A 51 -0.78 12.01 2.32
N THR A 52 0.07 11.65 1.38
CA THR A 52 -0.29 11.65 -0.02
C THR A 52 -0.95 10.33 -0.39
N ILE A 53 -1.63 10.33 -1.54
CA ILE A 53 -2.22 9.10 -2.05
C ILE A 53 -1.12 8.06 -2.32
N ALA A 54 0.01 8.51 -2.85
CA ALA A 54 1.12 7.61 -3.12
C ALA A 54 1.61 6.94 -1.85
N ALA A 55 1.74 7.71 -0.76
CA ALA A 55 2.18 7.14 0.50
C ALA A 55 1.16 6.14 1.04
N PHE A 56 -0.12 6.47 0.92
CA PHE A 56 -1.17 5.58 1.36
C PHE A 56 -1.13 4.25 0.59
N LEU A 57 -1.00 4.34 -0.72
CA LEU A 57 -0.95 3.13 -1.55
C LEU A 57 0.30 2.31 -1.23
N ASP A 58 1.41 2.97 -1.00
CA ASP A 58 2.63 2.29 -0.60
C ASP A 58 2.41 1.50 0.69
N ASN A 59 1.74 2.10 1.64
CA ASN A 59 1.46 1.43 2.90
C ASN A 59 0.52 0.26 2.73
N VAL A 60 -0.51 0.42 1.91
CA VAL A 60 -1.47 -0.65 1.66
C VAL A 60 -0.79 -1.83 1.01
N LEU A 61 0.01 -1.57 -0.01
CA LEU A 61 0.68 -2.64 -0.74
C LEU A 61 1.73 -3.33 0.13
N THR A 62 2.46 -2.55 0.92
CA THR A 62 3.43 -3.13 1.83
C THR A 62 2.75 -4.07 2.81
N HIS A 63 1.64 -3.63 3.36
CA HIS A 63 0.90 -4.45 4.31
C HIS A 63 0.37 -5.71 3.65
N HIS A 64 -0.16 -5.57 2.44
CA HIS A 64 -0.70 -6.69 1.71
C HIS A 64 0.37 -7.75 1.46
N PHE A 65 1.53 -7.34 0.95
CA PHE A 65 2.58 -8.28 0.62
C PHE A 65 3.20 -8.90 1.86
N THR A 66 3.26 -8.13 2.93
CA THR A 66 3.78 -8.68 4.19
C THR A 66 2.84 -9.75 4.74
N LEU A 67 1.54 -9.49 4.68
CA LEU A 67 0.55 -10.39 5.22
C LEU A 67 0.43 -11.68 4.42
N PHE A 68 0.49 -11.57 3.11
CA PHE A 68 0.28 -12.72 2.23
C PHE A 68 1.54 -13.23 1.57
N GLN A 69 2.68 -12.85 2.10
CA GLN A 69 3.97 -13.19 1.51
C GLN A 69 4.14 -14.68 1.25
N ASP A 70 3.83 -15.49 2.24
CA ASP A 70 4.00 -16.93 2.11
C ASP A 70 3.02 -17.54 1.12
N GLU A 71 1.80 -17.06 1.14
CA GLU A 71 0.79 -17.57 0.22
C GLU A 71 1.07 -17.20 -1.21
N ILE A 72 1.58 -15.99 -1.41
CA ILE A 72 1.95 -15.56 -2.76
C ILE A 72 3.11 -16.37 -3.27
N ALA A 73 4.11 -16.59 -2.43
CA ALA A 73 5.29 -17.35 -2.82
C ALA A 73 4.92 -18.79 -3.20
N GLU A 74 4.03 -19.37 -2.42
CA GLU A 74 3.60 -20.73 -2.69
C GLU A 74 2.79 -20.83 -3.98
N SER A 75 1.91 -19.88 -4.18
CA SER A 75 1.10 -19.84 -5.39
C SER A 75 1.98 -19.62 -6.62
N PHE A 76 2.94 -18.73 -6.49
CA PHE A 76 3.87 -18.43 -7.58
C PHE A 76 4.65 -19.69 -7.95
N LYS A 77 5.16 -20.39 -6.96
CA LYS A 77 5.93 -21.60 -7.20
C LYS A 77 5.08 -22.66 -7.89
N ARG A 78 3.87 -22.83 -7.43
CA ARG A 78 2.96 -23.83 -7.99
C ARG A 78 2.67 -23.55 -9.46
N HIS A 79 2.43 -22.30 -9.80
CA HIS A 79 2.13 -21.93 -11.17
C HIS A 79 3.36 -21.96 -12.06
N MET A 80 4.52 -21.66 -11.51
CA MET A 80 5.75 -21.73 -12.26
C MET A 80 6.10 -23.17 -12.62
N GLU A 81 5.86 -24.09 -11.71
CA GLU A 81 6.12 -25.49 -11.99
C GLU A 81 5.22 -25.99 -13.13
N SER A 82 3.97 -25.55 -13.10
CA SER A 82 3.03 -25.91 -14.15
C SER A 82 3.43 -25.28 -15.47
N TYR A 83 4.00 -24.09 -15.42
CA TYR A 83 4.34 -23.33 -16.61
C TYR A 83 5.61 -23.88 -17.29
N ASN A 84 6.51 -24.43 -16.51
CA ASN A 84 7.81 -24.89 -17.00
C ASN A 84 7.82 -26.33 -17.42
N LEU A 85 6.79 -26.81 -17.96
CA LEU A 85 6.75 -28.22 -18.42
C LEU A 85 7.57 -28.46 -19.66
#